data_8e8869d64337dc2849901e3af4d1d665
#
_entry.id   8e8869d64337dc2849901e3af4d1d665
#
_cell.length_a   1.000
_cell.length_b   1.000
_cell.length_c   1.000
_cell.angle_alpha   90.00
_cell.angle_beta   90.00
_cell.angle_gamma   90.00
#
_symmetry.space_group_name_H-M   'P 1'
#
loop_
_entity.id
_entity.type
_entity.pdbx_description
1 polymer ?
#
loop_
_entity_poly.entity_id
_entity_poly.type
_entity_poly.pdbx_seq_one_letter_code
_entity_poly.pdbx_strand_id
1 'polypeptide(L)'
;MEKYQDLVTRFIKYVKTETRSNEDSNTVPSTPSQVEFAKTLAQELRDLGLSDVKISPVSGYILASIPSNLSPDVNVPTVGFIAHIDTADFNAHNVNPQVVKNYDGQAVIPLDADGKYHLDPAEFPNLKNYAGHDLITTDGTTLLGADDKAGVAEIVSAVAYLLAHPEIKHGLIRIGFGPDEEIGQGAQHFDVNEFGADFAYTIDGGPLGELQYETFNAAQAKVTLLGKDVHPGTAKGIMINALKLAEAFDGQLPANEVPEKTDGREGFFHLLSLNGTVEEAQMTYIIRDHDRQAFEDRKQMLLDIAQKMNAKYPTPRVIVDVQNEYYNMREVIAKDMTVVEIAEQAMKQLDIEPAIFPVRGGTDGSIISFKGLPTPNIFAGGENMHGRFEFVSTQVMEKACDVIVAIAKLTAQHQA
;
A
#
# COMPACT_ATOMS: atom_id res chain seq x y z
N MET A 1 8.12 29.14 15.14
CA MET A 1 8.98 28.11 14.49
C MET A 1 8.07 26.98 14.13
N GLU A 2 8.15 26.49 12.92
CA GLU A 2 7.41 25.28 12.49
C GLU A 2 7.81 24.11 13.38
N LYS A 3 6.84 23.32 13.79
CA LYS A 3 7.05 22.20 14.74
C LYS A 3 7.99 21.12 14.14
N TYR A 4 7.85 20.87 12.84
CA TYR A 4 8.65 19.88 12.09
C TYR A 4 9.45 20.60 10.98
N GLN A 5 10.49 21.34 11.36
CA GLN A 5 11.23 22.26 10.48
C GLN A 5 11.80 21.58 9.21
N ASP A 6 12.19 20.30 9.31
CA ASP A 6 12.85 19.57 8.22
C ASP A 6 11.89 18.69 7.40
N LEU A 7 10.60 18.62 7.76
CA LEU A 7 9.65 17.69 7.14
C LEU A 7 9.58 17.84 5.61
N VAL A 8 9.28 19.04 5.15
CA VAL A 8 9.14 19.33 3.71
C VAL A 8 10.48 19.17 2.98
N THR A 9 11.57 19.63 3.58
CA THR A 9 12.90 19.51 2.99
C THR A 9 13.32 18.03 2.88
N ARG A 10 13.02 17.24 3.92
CA ARG A 10 13.26 15.80 3.96
C ARG A 10 12.44 15.08 2.89
N PHE A 11 11.15 15.35 2.82
CA PHE A 11 10.27 14.78 1.81
C PHE A 11 10.76 15.07 0.39
N ILE A 12 11.05 16.34 0.08
CA ILE A 12 11.58 16.74 -1.24
C ILE A 12 12.91 16.04 -1.57
N LYS A 13 13.78 15.84 -0.57
CA LYS A 13 15.01 15.06 -0.74
C LYS A 13 14.72 13.61 -1.09
N TYR A 14 13.75 12.99 -0.40
CA TYR A 14 13.43 11.57 -0.60
C TYR A 14 12.79 11.30 -1.96
N VAL A 15 11.81 12.10 -2.37
CA VAL A 15 11.13 11.90 -3.65
C VAL A 15 12.04 12.10 -4.87
N LYS A 16 13.10 12.89 -4.73
CA LYS A 16 14.13 13.06 -5.80
C LYS A 16 15.04 11.83 -5.97
N THR A 17 15.01 10.89 -5.05
CA THR A 17 15.75 9.64 -5.16
C THR A 17 14.85 8.59 -5.79
N GLU A 18 15.25 8.06 -6.93
CA GLU A 18 14.52 7.00 -7.61
C GLU A 18 14.59 5.70 -6.80
N THR A 19 13.44 5.08 -6.57
CA THR A 19 13.32 3.82 -5.83
C THR A 19 12.20 2.93 -6.37
N ARG A 20 11.83 3.10 -7.64
CA ARG A 20 10.80 2.28 -8.29
C ARG A 20 11.11 0.80 -8.12
N SER A 21 10.11 0.02 -7.69
CA SER A 21 10.18 -1.43 -7.60
C SER A 21 10.09 -2.08 -8.99
N ASN A 22 10.49 -3.36 -9.07
CA ASN A 22 10.49 -4.12 -10.31
C ASN A 22 9.90 -5.52 -10.08
N GLU A 23 8.70 -5.77 -10.58
CA GLU A 23 8.00 -7.04 -10.42
C GLU A 23 8.68 -8.23 -11.11
N ASP A 24 9.51 -7.97 -12.13
CA ASP A 24 10.29 -9.00 -12.84
C ASP A 24 11.56 -9.42 -12.10
N SER A 25 11.89 -8.77 -10.97
CA SER A 25 13.10 -9.05 -10.20
C SER A 25 12.94 -10.32 -9.34
N ASN A 26 14.04 -11.04 -9.16
CA ASN A 26 14.13 -12.17 -8.22
C ASN A 26 14.92 -11.83 -6.94
N THR A 27 15.18 -10.54 -6.69
CA THR A 27 15.89 -10.07 -5.49
C THR A 27 14.98 -9.22 -4.62
N VAL A 28 15.28 -9.15 -3.33
CA VAL A 28 14.65 -8.23 -2.37
C VAL A 28 15.76 -7.45 -1.66
N PRO A 29 15.78 -6.11 -1.76
CA PRO A 29 14.95 -5.24 -2.60
C PRO A 29 15.04 -5.56 -4.11
N SER A 30 13.97 -5.31 -4.84
CA SER A 30 13.86 -5.63 -6.28
C SER A 30 14.76 -4.77 -7.17
N THR A 31 15.21 -3.61 -6.68
CA THR A 31 16.08 -2.69 -7.45
C THR A 31 17.28 -2.21 -6.62
N PRO A 32 18.46 -2.01 -7.28
CA PRO A 32 19.63 -1.46 -6.60
C PRO A 32 19.43 -0.05 -6.03
N SER A 33 18.56 0.75 -6.63
CA SER A 33 18.26 2.11 -6.16
C SER A 33 17.60 2.12 -4.79
N GLN A 34 16.73 1.16 -4.51
CA GLN A 34 16.17 0.97 -3.15
C GLN A 34 17.26 0.62 -2.13
N VAL A 35 18.22 -0.23 -2.50
CA VAL A 35 19.35 -0.59 -1.62
C VAL A 35 20.20 0.63 -1.27
N GLU A 36 20.49 1.50 -2.23
CA GLU A 36 21.28 2.71 -1.98
C GLU A 36 20.47 3.75 -1.17
N PHE A 37 19.19 3.90 -1.44
CA PHE A 37 18.32 4.75 -0.62
C PHE A 37 18.24 4.23 0.83
N ALA A 38 18.09 2.93 1.02
CA ALA A 38 18.07 2.31 2.35
C ALA A 38 19.34 2.58 3.15
N LYS A 39 20.53 2.54 2.52
CA LYS A 39 21.80 2.89 3.17
C LYS A 39 21.83 4.36 3.60
N THR A 40 21.37 5.24 2.71
CA THR A 40 21.31 6.69 2.98
C THR A 40 20.36 6.98 4.14
N LEU A 41 19.17 6.39 4.13
CA LEU A 41 18.17 6.57 5.18
C LEU A 41 18.65 5.97 6.52
N ALA A 42 19.26 4.78 6.50
CA ALA A 42 19.84 4.19 7.71
C ALA A 42 20.95 5.07 8.30
N GLN A 43 21.75 5.75 7.48
CA GLN A 43 22.75 6.71 7.98
C GLN A 43 22.08 7.94 8.58
N GLU A 44 21.04 8.49 7.95
CA GLU A 44 20.27 9.63 8.51
C GLU A 44 19.68 9.29 9.88
N LEU A 45 19.13 8.08 10.06
CA LEU A 45 18.61 7.63 11.36
C LEU A 45 19.70 7.55 12.44
N ARG A 46 20.92 7.09 12.10
CA ARG A 46 22.07 7.10 13.02
C ARG A 46 22.47 8.52 13.39
N ASP A 47 22.52 9.41 12.43
CA ASP A 47 22.92 10.81 12.63
C ASP A 47 21.90 11.57 13.51
N LEU A 48 20.62 11.17 13.44
CA LEU A 48 19.56 11.66 14.33
C LEU A 48 19.65 11.07 15.75
N GLY A 49 20.46 10.02 15.97
CA GLY A 49 20.64 9.41 17.27
C GLY A 49 19.69 8.25 17.61
N LEU A 50 19.06 7.64 16.60
CA LEU A 50 18.27 6.42 16.83
C LEU A 50 19.17 5.24 17.19
N SER A 51 18.62 4.34 18.00
CA SER A 51 19.28 3.09 18.41
C SER A 51 18.98 1.94 17.46
N ASP A 52 19.82 0.89 17.50
CA ASP A 52 19.63 -0.39 16.79
C ASP A 52 19.43 -0.24 15.27
N VAL A 53 19.99 0.80 14.68
CA VAL A 53 19.84 1.07 13.25
C VAL A 53 20.58 0.03 12.41
N LYS A 54 19.82 -0.79 11.70
CA LYS A 54 20.36 -1.84 10.82
C LYS A 54 19.46 -1.98 9.56
N ILE A 55 20.03 -2.58 8.52
CA ILE A 55 19.26 -3.08 7.37
C ILE A 55 19.23 -4.60 7.54
N SER A 56 18.03 -5.17 7.59
CA SER A 56 17.86 -6.61 7.68
C SER A 56 18.41 -7.31 6.42
N PRO A 57 19.31 -8.26 6.56
CA PRO A 57 19.87 -8.97 5.41
C PRO A 57 18.87 -9.92 4.74
N VAL A 58 17.75 -10.20 5.39
CA VAL A 58 16.71 -11.12 4.91
C VAL A 58 15.58 -10.36 4.21
N SER A 59 15.09 -9.30 4.84
CA SER A 59 13.91 -8.56 4.35
C SER A 59 14.25 -7.27 3.59
N GLY A 60 15.50 -6.77 3.71
CA GLY A 60 15.85 -5.45 3.20
C GLY A 60 15.29 -4.28 4.01
N TYR A 61 14.46 -4.54 5.01
CA TYR A 61 13.90 -3.48 5.88
C TYR A 61 14.99 -2.77 6.66
N ILE A 62 14.89 -1.45 6.72
CA ILE A 62 15.65 -0.62 7.64
C ILE A 62 14.91 -0.68 8.98
N LEU A 63 15.57 -1.12 10.02
CA LEU A 63 15.02 -1.21 11.37
C LEU A 63 15.77 -0.23 12.29
N ALA A 64 15.03 0.45 13.17
CA ALA A 64 15.57 1.35 14.18
C ALA A 64 14.69 1.40 15.42
N SER A 65 15.18 2.02 16.48
CA SER A 65 14.45 2.17 17.75
C SER A 65 14.65 3.56 18.36
N ILE A 66 13.64 3.98 19.12
CA ILE A 66 13.79 4.99 20.15
C ILE A 66 13.59 4.30 21.50
N PRO A 67 14.60 4.25 22.39
CA PRO A 67 14.46 3.64 23.70
C PRO A 67 13.37 4.33 24.54
N SER A 68 12.68 3.58 25.38
CA SER A 68 11.72 4.14 26.34
C SER A 68 12.37 5.21 27.23
N ASN A 69 11.65 6.30 27.46
CA ASN A 69 12.04 7.35 28.42
C ASN A 69 11.18 7.30 29.71
N LEU A 70 10.49 6.18 29.94
CA LEU A 70 9.76 5.88 31.17
C LEU A 70 10.68 5.32 32.25
N SER A 71 10.20 5.28 33.50
CA SER A 71 10.90 4.57 34.57
C SER A 71 10.99 3.07 34.26
N PRO A 72 12.07 2.37 34.62
CA PRO A 72 12.29 0.96 34.27
C PRO A 72 11.24 -0.02 34.82
N ASP A 73 10.47 0.37 35.82
CA ASP A 73 9.39 -0.38 36.44
C ASP A 73 8.04 -0.21 35.72
N VAL A 74 7.96 0.67 34.72
CA VAL A 74 6.75 0.91 33.93
C VAL A 74 6.77 0.00 32.71
N ASN A 75 5.82 -0.95 32.69
CA ASN A 75 5.63 -1.86 31.56
C ASN A 75 4.49 -1.38 30.67
N VAL A 76 4.81 -1.00 29.44
CA VAL A 76 3.87 -0.53 28.43
C VAL A 76 4.16 -1.23 27.10
N PRO A 77 3.16 -1.35 26.20
CA PRO A 77 3.38 -1.93 24.87
C PRO A 77 4.47 -1.21 24.07
N THR A 78 5.18 -1.97 23.26
CA THR A 78 6.08 -1.44 22.23
C THR A 78 5.28 -1.15 20.97
N VAL A 79 5.27 0.10 20.52
CA VAL A 79 4.60 0.50 19.28
C VAL A 79 5.58 0.55 18.12
N GLY A 80 5.13 0.10 16.95
CA GLY A 80 5.86 0.20 15.68
C GLY A 80 5.26 1.24 14.74
N PHE A 81 6.11 1.89 13.94
CA PHE A 81 5.71 2.69 12.78
C PHE A 81 6.46 2.21 11.54
N ILE A 82 5.73 1.99 10.47
CA ILE A 82 6.22 1.37 9.23
C ILE A 82 5.80 2.24 8.04
N ALA A 83 6.68 2.37 7.05
CA ALA A 83 6.40 2.96 5.76
C ALA A 83 7.23 2.25 4.68
N HIS A 84 6.82 2.34 3.42
CA HIS A 84 7.63 1.76 2.34
C HIS A 84 8.49 2.80 1.62
N ILE A 85 9.58 2.33 1.01
CA ILE A 85 10.57 3.20 0.36
C ILE A 85 10.51 3.16 -1.17
N ASP A 86 9.86 2.15 -1.73
CA ASP A 86 9.71 2.03 -3.17
C ASP A 86 8.57 2.90 -3.71
N THR A 87 8.44 2.95 -5.01
CA THR A 87 7.37 3.65 -5.71
C THR A 87 6.77 2.75 -6.79
N ALA A 88 5.51 3.00 -7.13
CA ALA A 88 4.73 2.28 -8.11
C ALA A 88 5.36 2.24 -9.51
N ASP A 89 4.83 1.36 -10.36
CA ASP A 89 5.23 1.17 -11.76
C ASP A 89 4.79 2.35 -12.66
N PHE A 90 5.36 3.52 -12.38
CA PHE A 90 5.27 4.72 -13.21
C PHE A 90 6.64 5.38 -13.34
N ASN A 91 6.80 6.33 -14.28
CA ASN A 91 8.07 7.04 -14.40
C ASN A 91 8.41 7.79 -13.10
N ALA A 92 9.48 7.37 -12.43
CA ALA A 92 10.01 7.95 -11.19
C ALA A 92 11.43 8.52 -11.38
N HIS A 93 11.87 8.69 -12.63
CA HIS A 93 13.21 9.16 -12.94
C HIS A 93 13.28 10.69 -13.00
N ASN A 94 14.19 11.28 -12.23
CA ASN A 94 14.37 12.73 -12.12
C ASN A 94 13.10 13.47 -11.64
N VAL A 95 12.47 12.98 -10.60
CA VAL A 95 11.30 13.63 -9.97
C VAL A 95 11.64 15.08 -9.63
N ASN A 96 10.79 16.01 -10.11
CA ASN A 96 10.95 17.44 -9.93
C ASN A 96 9.71 18.04 -9.20
N PRO A 97 9.67 18.01 -7.87
CA PRO A 97 8.52 18.48 -7.11
C PRO A 97 8.29 19.97 -7.28
N GLN A 98 7.02 20.36 -7.45
CA GLN A 98 6.56 21.75 -7.54
C GLN A 98 5.85 22.11 -6.23
N VAL A 99 6.09 23.31 -5.70
CA VAL A 99 5.44 23.78 -4.47
C VAL A 99 4.42 24.87 -4.81
N VAL A 100 3.14 24.57 -4.56
CA VAL A 100 2.02 25.50 -4.71
C VAL A 100 1.64 26.04 -3.34
N LYS A 101 1.96 27.31 -3.08
CA LYS A 101 1.70 27.93 -1.79
C LYS A 101 0.27 28.44 -1.66
N ASN A 102 -0.33 28.22 -0.48
CA ASN A 102 -1.65 28.74 -0.11
C ASN A 102 -2.69 28.51 -1.21
N TYR A 103 -2.85 27.27 -1.62
CA TYR A 103 -3.79 26.89 -2.68
C TYR A 103 -5.22 27.32 -2.32
N ASP A 104 -5.96 27.89 -3.27
CA ASP A 104 -7.29 28.45 -3.01
C ASP A 104 -8.45 27.44 -3.09
N GLY A 105 -8.16 26.17 -3.43
CA GLY A 105 -9.17 25.11 -3.60
C GLY A 105 -9.95 25.17 -4.93
N GLN A 106 -9.64 26.12 -5.82
CA GLN A 106 -10.41 26.36 -7.05
C GLN A 106 -9.54 26.51 -8.30
N ALA A 107 -8.33 27.05 -8.17
CA ALA A 107 -7.45 27.28 -9.29
C ALA A 107 -6.96 25.96 -9.91
N VAL A 108 -6.88 25.95 -11.24
CA VAL A 108 -6.20 24.90 -11.98
C VAL A 108 -4.70 25.03 -11.73
N ILE A 109 -4.04 23.95 -11.32
CA ILE A 109 -2.59 23.90 -11.08
C ILE A 109 -1.92 23.34 -12.34
N PRO A 110 -1.20 24.14 -13.14
CA PRO A 110 -0.43 23.61 -14.26
C PRO A 110 0.77 22.80 -13.71
N LEU A 111 0.98 21.59 -14.24
CA LEU A 111 2.12 20.75 -13.87
C LEU A 111 3.31 21.01 -14.80
N ASP A 112 3.06 21.22 -16.09
CA ASP A 112 4.10 21.50 -17.08
C ASP A 112 3.96 22.92 -17.66
N ALA A 113 5.02 23.40 -18.32
CA ALA A 113 5.07 24.75 -18.89
C ALA A 113 4.10 24.95 -20.06
N ASP A 114 3.74 23.88 -20.76
CA ASP A 114 2.86 23.92 -21.94
C ASP A 114 1.38 23.80 -21.54
N GLY A 115 1.07 23.54 -20.26
CA GLY A 115 -0.27 23.35 -19.74
C GLY A 115 -0.97 22.07 -20.23
N LYS A 116 -0.21 21.12 -20.75
CA LYS A 116 -0.73 19.83 -21.22
C LYS A 116 -1.23 18.96 -20.06
N TYR A 117 -0.51 18.99 -18.95
CA TYR A 117 -0.87 18.30 -17.72
C TYR A 117 -1.18 19.31 -16.64
N HIS A 118 -2.30 19.13 -15.96
CA HIS A 118 -2.76 20.03 -14.90
C HIS A 118 -3.67 19.30 -13.93
N LEU A 119 -3.70 19.79 -12.70
CA LEU A 119 -4.68 19.38 -11.70
C LEU A 119 -5.84 20.38 -11.74
N ASP A 120 -6.97 19.93 -12.26
CA ASP A 120 -8.21 20.73 -12.35
C ASP A 120 -9.22 20.22 -11.32
N PRO A 121 -9.74 21.08 -10.41
CA PRO A 121 -10.79 20.70 -9.46
C PRO A 121 -12.09 20.18 -10.09
N ALA A 122 -12.28 20.36 -11.40
CA ALA A 122 -13.38 19.76 -12.14
C ALA A 122 -13.13 18.26 -12.43
N GLU A 123 -11.89 17.88 -12.67
CA GLU A 123 -11.46 16.50 -12.90
C GLU A 123 -11.07 15.79 -11.60
N PHE A 124 -10.44 16.53 -10.66
CA PHE A 124 -9.97 16.07 -9.37
C PHE A 124 -10.66 16.81 -8.23
N PRO A 125 -11.93 16.47 -7.90
CA PRO A 125 -12.74 17.21 -6.92
C PRO A 125 -12.15 17.26 -5.50
N ASN A 126 -11.27 16.31 -5.14
CA ASN A 126 -10.55 16.24 -3.88
C ASN A 126 -9.66 17.47 -3.62
N LEU A 127 -9.16 18.14 -4.66
CA LEU A 127 -8.40 19.38 -4.54
C LEU A 127 -9.13 20.48 -3.75
N LYS A 128 -10.46 20.50 -3.80
CA LYS A 128 -11.30 21.48 -3.07
C LYS A 128 -11.13 21.39 -1.54
N ASN A 129 -10.72 20.25 -1.04
CA ASN A 129 -10.50 20.01 0.39
C ASN A 129 -9.23 20.70 0.92
N TYR A 130 -8.37 21.20 0.01
CA TYR A 130 -7.04 21.73 0.35
C TYR A 130 -6.94 23.24 0.23
N ALA A 131 -8.09 23.97 0.28
CA ALA A 131 -8.07 25.43 0.31
C ALA A 131 -7.28 25.96 1.52
N GLY A 132 -6.30 26.82 1.26
CA GLY A 132 -5.38 27.39 2.28
C GLY A 132 -4.16 26.51 2.56
N HIS A 133 -4.03 25.35 1.93
CA HIS A 133 -2.88 24.46 2.10
C HIS A 133 -1.74 24.79 1.13
N ASP A 134 -0.54 24.42 1.53
CA ASP A 134 0.61 24.33 0.64
C ASP A 134 0.64 22.92 0.05
N LEU A 135 0.65 22.81 -1.27
CA LEU A 135 0.67 21.53 -1.97
C LEU A 135 2.03 21.28 -2.61
N ILE A 136 2.46 20.03 -2.62
CA ILE A 136 3.61 19.58 -3.40
C ILE A 136 3.07 18.68 -4.49
N THR A 137 3.38 18.99 -5.75
CA THR A 137 2.94 18.28 -6.95
C THR A 137 4.12 17.80 -7.77
N THR A 138 3.86 17.07 -8.86
CA THR A 138 4.85 16.75 -9.88
C THR A 138 4.97 17.89 -10.90
N ASP A 139 5.90 17.74 -11.85
CA ASP A 139 6.00 18.56 -13.07
C ASP A 139 5.27 17.92 -14.27
N GLY A 140 4.44 16.92 -14.05
CA GLY A 140 3.68 16.21 -15.08
C GLY A 140 4.47 15.14 -15.85
N THR A 141 5.78 15.01 -15.62
CA THR A 141 6.63 14.02 -16.33
C THR A 141 6.77 12.71 -15.56
N THR A 142 6.64 12.75 -14.23
CA THR A 142 6.82 11.62 -13.31
C THR A 142 5.64 11.51 -12.34
N LEU A 143 5.57 10.43 -11.56
CA LEU A 143 4.87 10.45 -10.29
C LEU A 143 5.58 11.39 -9.30
N LEU A 144 4.98 11.69 -8.15
CA LEU A 144 5.64 12.43 -7.07
C LEU A 144 6.41 11.47 -6.13
N GLY A 145 5.83 10.32 -5.80
CA GLY A 145 6.34 9.38 -4.81
C GLY A 145 5.97 9.79 -3.38
N ALA A 146 4.86 10.51 -3.20
CA ALA A 146 4.28 10.74 -1.88
C ALA A 146 3.86 9.41 -1.24
N ASP A 147 3.39 8.52 -2.03
CA ASP A 147 3.21 7.10 -1.75
C ASP A 147 4.55 6.36 -1.96
N ASP A 148 5.32 5.95 -0.89
CA ASP A 148 5.01 6.30 0.52
C ASP A 148 6.17 7.08 1.18
N LYS A 149 6.90 7.88 0.39
CA LYS A 149 7.97 8.73 0.96
C LYS A 149 7.43 9.86 1.84
N ALA A 150 6.11 10.14 1.80
CA ALA A 150 5.47 11.00 2.77
C ALA A 150 5.51 10.34 4.16
N GLY A 151 5.02 9.11 4.29
CA GLY A 151 5.07 8.34 5.53
C GLY A 151 6.49 8.16 6.05
N VAL A 152 7.46 7.88 5.17
CA VAL A 152 8.89 7.83 5.56
C VAL A 152 9.33 9.16 6.18
N ALA A 153 9.05 10.30 5.52
CA ALA A 153 9.45 11.62 6.01
C ALA A 153 8.74 12.01 7.31
N GLU A 154 7.48 11.63 7.45
CA GLU A 154 6.64 11.87 8.63
C GLU A 154 7.14 11.08 9.85
N ILE A 155 7.40 9.79 9.68
CA ILE A 155 7.97 8.96 10.76
C ILE A 155 9.32 9.54 11.20
N VAL A 156 10.23 9.82 10.26
CA VAL A 156 11.56 10.38 10.59
C VAL A 156 11.44 11.73 11.29
N SER A 157 10.51 12.60 10.87
CA SER A 157 10.32 13.91 11.49
C SER A 157 9.66 13.82 12.87
N ALA A 158 8.70 12.93 13.06
CA ALA A 158 8.07 12.67 14.35
C ALA A 158 9.07 12.11 15.37
N VAL A 159 9.93 11.16 14.97
CA VAL A 159 10.93 10.61 15.88
C VAL A 159 12.04 11.61 16.20
N ALA A 160 12.47 12.45 15.23
CA ALA A 160 13.39 13.54 15.49
C ALA A 160 12.81 14.54 16.52
N TYR A 161 11.51 14.84 16.40
CA TYR A 161 10.80 15.67 17.37
C TYR A 161 10.75 15.03 18.75
N LEU A 162 10.44 13.74 18.87
CA LEU A 162 10.44 13.03 20.17
C LEU A 162 11.81 13.01 20.82
N LEU A 163 12.88 12.80 20.06
CA LEU A 163 14.26 12.84 20.58
C LEU A 163 14.64 14.25 21.09
N ALA A 164 14.16 15.31 20.45
CA ALA A 164 14.38 16.69 20.87
C ALA A 164 13.52 17.09 22.07
N HIS A 165 12.45 16.33 22.39
CA HIS A 165 11.46 16.63 23.42
C HIS A 165 11.33 15.50 24.47
N PRO A 166 12.35 15.23 25.29
CA PRO A 166 12.35 14.11 26.26
C PRO A 166 11.30 14.24 27.36
N GLU A 167 10.66 15.40 27.50
CA GLU A 167 9.49 15.60 28.36
C GLU A 167 8.26 14.86 27.87
N ILE A 168 8.16 14.55 26.57
CA ILE A 168 7.10 13.69 25.99
C ILE A 168 7.42 12.25 26.35
N LYS A 169 6.58 11.67 27.20
CA LYS A 169 6.77 10.30 27.68
C LYS A 169 6.26 9.28 26.67
N HIS A 170 7.10 8.28 26.39
CA HIS A 170 6.81 7.17 25.50
C HIS A 170 7.53 5.88 25.92
N GLY A 171 6.96 4.73 25.57
CA GLY A 171 7.59 3.43 25.68
C GLY A 171 8.68 3.23 24.62
N LEU A 172 9.12 1.98 24.43
CA LEU A 172 9.97 1.62 23.29
C LEU A 172 9.19 1.84 21.99
N ILE A 173 9.81 2.54 21.04
CA ILE A 173 9.24 2.74 19.70
C ILE A 173 10.13 2.00 18.70
N ARG A 174 9.51 1.19 17.82
CA ARG A 174 10.17 0.51 16.71
C ARG A 174 9.83 1.20 15.39
N ILE A 175 10.79 1.26 14.50
CA ILE A 175 10.67 1.90 13.19
C ILE A 175 11.11 0.90 12.13
N GLY A 176 10.31 0.76 11.09
CA GLY A 176 10.59 -0.09 9.94
C GLY A 176 10.35 0.65 8.63
N PHE A 177 11.34 0.65 7.72
CA PHE A 177 11.15 1.11 6.37
C PHE A 177 11.41 -0.02 5.39
N GLY A 178 10.39 -0.41 4.63
CA GLY A 178 10.37 -1.60 3.79
C GLY A 178 10.56 -1.33 2.31
N PRO A 179 11.21 -2.22 1.55
CA PRO A 179 11.20 -2.21 0.11
C PRO A 179 9.99 -2.96 -0.46
N ASP A 180 9.71 -2.75 -1.77
CA ASP A 180 8.88 -3.63 -2.61
C ASP A 180 7.42 -3.83 -2.14
N GLU A 181 6.83 -2.82 -1.47
CA GLU A 181 5.41 -2.81 -1.12
C GLU A 181 4.55 -2.85 -2.39
N GLU A 182 4.85 -1.99 -3.35
CA GLU A 182 4.09 -1.74 -4.58
C GLU A 182 3.99 -2.96 -5.52
N ILE A 183 4.82 -3.96 -5.28
CA ILE A 183 4.79 -5.26 -5.95
C ILE A 183 4.39 -6.41 -5.01
N GLY A 184 3.93 -6.08 -3.78
CA GLY A 184 3.44 -7.04 -2.78
C GLY A 184 4.50 -8.01 -2.23
N GLN A 185 5.79 -7.67 -2.34
CA GLN A 185 6.88 -8.55 -1.93
C GLN A 185 7.48 -8.17 -0.56
N GLY A 186 7.51 -6.88 -0.22
CA GLY A 186 8.20 -6.39 0.97
C GLY A 186 7.75 -7.07 2.26
N ALA A 187 6.47 -6.98 2.59
CA ALA A 187 5.90 -7.57 3.80
C ALA A 187 5.98 -9.10 3.84
N GLN A 188 6.13 -9.79 2.69
CA GLN A 188 6.34 -11.25 2.68
C GLN A 188 7.62 -11.65 3.40
N HIS A 189 8.63 -10.79 3.40
CA HIS A 189 9.93 -11.02 4.03
C HIS A 189 10.07 -10.35 5.41
N PHE A 190 9.06 -9.58 5.84
CA PHE A 190 9.08 -8.91 7.15
C PHE A 190 9.14 -9.93 8.30
N ASP A 191 10.11 -9.77 9.20
CA ASP A 191 10.24 -10.59 10.40
C ASP A 191 9.72 -9.85 11.63
N VAL A 192 8.54 -10.27 12.09
CA VAL A 192 7.86 -9.71 13.27
C VAL A 192 8.71 -9.83 14.54
N ASN A 193 9.44 -10.95 14.69
CA ASN A 193 10.30 -11.16 15.87
C ASN A 193 11.53 -10.23 15.83
N GLU A 194 12.13 -10.03 14.65
CA GLU A 194 13.23 -9.08 14.47
C GLU A 194 12.76 -7.64 14.68
N PHE A 195 11.56 -7.31 14.24
CA PHE A 195 10.96 -6.00 14.46
C PHE A 195 10.66 -5.76 15.94
N GLY A 196 10.04 -6.71 16.62
CA GLY A 196 9.90 -6.73 18.08
C GLY A 196 8.99 -5.63 18.63
N ALA A 197 7.83 -5.41 18.02
CA ALA A 197 6.74 -4.57 18.53
C ALA A 197 5.55 -5.44 18.96
N ASP A 198 4.68 -4.92 19.82
CA ASP A 198 3.43 -5.56 20.22
C ASP A 198 2.30 -5.28 19.21
N PHE A 199 2.32 -4.11 18.61
CA PHE A 199 1.50 -3.70 17.47
C PHE A 199 2.21 -2.59 16.68
N ALA A 200 1.76 -2.33 15.46
CA ALA A 200 2.34 -1.29 14.62
C ALA A 200 1.27 -0.53 13.83
N TYR A 201 1.71 0.51 13.12
CA TYR A 201 0.92 1.24 12.13
C TYR A 201 1.75 1.40 10.87
N THR A 202 1.17 1.13 9.70
CA THR A 202 1.70 1.67 8.46
C THR A 202 1.24 3.12 8.32
N ILE A 203 2.15 4.00 7.91
CA ILE A 203 1.84 5.41 7.62
C ILE A 203 1.85 5.57 6.11
N ASP A 204 0.80 5.05 5.48
CA ASP A 204 0.73 4.76 4.04
C ASP A 204 -0.69 4.99 3.50
N GLY A 205 -1.51 5.72 4.25
CA GLY A 205 -2.87 6.07 3.84
C GLY A 205 -2.93 7.36 3.02
N GLY A 206 -4.10 7.63 2.46
CA GLY A 206 -4.41 8.80 1.65
C GLY A 206 -4.73 10.04 2.48
N PRO A 207 -5.92 10.64 2.29
CA PRO A 207 -6.29 11.91 2.87
C PRO A 207 -6.39 11.91 4.40
N LEU A 208 -6.37 13.12 4.96
CA LEU A 208 -6.45 13.39 6.40
C LEU A 208 -7.57 12.59 7.08
N GLY A 209 -7.21 11.89 8.15
CA GLY A 209 -8.15 11.17 9.01
C GLY A 209 -8.35 9.71 8.62
N GLU A 210 -7.82 9.23 7.50
CA GLU A 210 -7.90 7.81 7.18
C GLU A 210 -7.29 6.94 8.27
N LEU A 211 -8.08 5.94 8.69
CA LEU A 211 -7.68 4.88 9.60
C LEU A 211 -8.28 3.58 9.09
N GLN A 212 -7.46 2.71 8.60
CA GLN A 212 -7.88 1.53 7.85
C GLN A 212 -7.41 0.27 8.56
N TYR A 213 -8.34 -0.58 8.95
CA TYR A 213 -8.06 -1.88 9.56
C TYR A 213 -8.84 -3.03 8.88
N GLU A 214 -9.40 -2.75 7.71
CA GLU A 214 -10.14 -3.71 6.90
C GLU A 214 -9.73 -3.58 5.43
N THR A 215 -9.24 -4.67 4.85
CA THR A 215 -8.79 -4.79 3.47
C THR A 215 -9.57 -5.87 2.74
N PHE A 216 -9.41 -5.98 1.43
CA PHE A 216 -9.85 -7.17 0.72
C PHE A 216 -9.11 -8.43 1.22
N ASN A 217 -9.72 -9.60 1.01
CA ASN A 217 -9.00 -10.84 0.75
C ASN A 217 -8.65 -10.85 -0.74
N ALA A 218 -7.47 -11.34 -1.10
CA ALA A 218 -6.94 -11.24 -2.45
C ALA A 218 -6.35 -12.56 -2.93
N ALA A 219 -6.65 -12.89 -4.18
CA ALA A 219 -6.01 -13.97 -4.92
C ALA A 219 -5.84 -13.59 -6.39
N GLN A 220 -4.86 -14.22 -7.01
CA GLN A 220 -4.71 -14.24 -8.46
C GLN A 220 -5.03 -15.64 -8.97
N ALA A 221 -5.73 -15.74 -10.11
CA ALA A 221 -5.96 -17.00 -10.79
C ALA A 221 -5.42 -16.95 -12.22
N LYS A 222 -4.58 -17.93 -12.56
CA LYS A 222 -4.13 -18.18 -13.94
C LYS A 222 -4.94 -19.30 -14.52
N VAL A 223 -5.59 -19.05 -15.66
CA VAL A 223 -6.40 -20.03 -16.39
C VAL A 223 -5.72 -20.32 -17.71
N THR A 224 -5.26 -21.56 -17.87
CA THR A 224 -4.67 -22.06 -19.13
C THR A 224 -5.71 -22.87 -19.87
N LEU A 225 -5.91 -22.53 -21.15
CA LEU A 225 -6.89 -23.17 -22.02
C LEU A 225 -6.16 -23.85 -23.18
N LEU A 226 -6.31 -25.17 -23.26
CA LEU A 226 -5.61 -26.01 -24.24
C LEU A 226 -6.52 -26.32 -25.42
N GLY A 227 -6.18 -25.78 -26.56
CA GLY A 227 -6.86 -26.03 -27.82
C GLY A 227 -6.39 -27.29 -28.55
N LYS A 228 -6.79 -27.38 -29.78
CA LYS A 228 -6.30 -28.32 -30.78
C LYS A 228 -6.48 -27.68 -32.15
N ASP A 229 -5.39 -27.24 -32.72
CA ASP A 229 -5.41 -26.59 -34.03
C ASP A 229 -5.36 -27.61 -35.15
N VAL A 230 -6.11 -27.38 -36.20
CA VAL A 230 -6.10 -28.09 -37.47
C VAL A 230 -6.50 -27.13 -38.59
N HIS A 231 -6.27 -27.50 -39.84
CA HIS A 231 -6.65 -26.67 -40.98
C HIS A 231 -8.16 -26.35 -40.95
N PRO A 232 -8.57 -25.06 -41.02
CA PRO A 232 -9.97 -24.64 -40.86
C PRO A 232 -10.95 -25.36 -41.81
N GLY A 233 -10.53 -25.66 -43.02
CA GLY A 233 -11.36 -26.37 -44.03
C GLY A 233 -11.72 -27.80 -43.64
N THR A 234 -10.99 -28.41 -42.70
CA THR A 234 -11.20 -29.79 -42.21
C THR A 234 -11.47 -29.87 -40.72
N ALA A 235 -11.74 -28.72 -40.09
CA ALA A 235 -11.81 -28.57 -38.64
C ALA A 235 -13.08 -29.16 -37.99
N LYS A 236 -14.13 -29.44 -38.76
CA LYS A 236 -15.42 -29.89 -38.21
C LYS A 236 -15.31 -31.16 -37.36
N GLY A 237 -15.65 -31.01 -36.06
CA GLY A 237 -15.60 -32.09 -35.08
C GLY A 237 -14.19 -32.46 -34.59
N ILE A 238 -13.14 -31.73 -35.01
CA ILE A 238 -11.74 -32.01 -34.67
C ILE A 238 -11.10 -30.82 -33.92
N MET A 239 -11.26 -29.59 -34.44
CA MET A 239 -10.68 -28.40 -33.86
C MET A 239 -11.30 -28.08 -32.51
N ILE A 240 -10.44 -27.69 -31.57
CA ILE A 240 -10.82 -27.05 -30.29
C ILE A 240 -10.09 -25.73 -30.26
N ASN A 241 -10.82 -24.64 -30.32
CA ASN A 241 -10.23 -23.30 -30.31
C ASN A 241 -10.11 -22.81 -28.87
N ALA A 242 -8.87 -22.62 -28.39
CA ALA A 242 -8.59 -22.17 -27.03
C ALA A 242 -9.17 -20.77 -26.74
N LEU A 243 -9.19 -19.84 -27.72
CA LEU A 243 -9.81 -18.54 -27.56
C LEU A 243 -11.33 -18.64 -27.33
N LYS A 244 -11.98 -19.61 -27.97
CA LYS A 244 -13.43 -19.88 -27.74
C LYS A 244 -13.68 -20.59 -26.40
N LEU A 245 -12.71 -21.31 -25.88
CA LEU A 245 -12.78 -21.82 -24.50
C LEU A 245 -12.65 -20.67 -23.53
N ALA A 246 -11.78 -19.66 -23.78
CA ALA A 246 -11.62 -18.48 -22.95
C ALA A 246 -12.91 -17.65 -22.87
N GLU A 247 -13.51 -17.33 -24.02
CA GLU A 247 -14.83 -16.66 -24.06
C GLU A 247 -15.91 -17.42 -23.27
N ALA A 248 -15.92 -18.77 -23.44
CA ALA A 248 -16.91 -19.61 -22.77
C ALA A 248 -16.64 -19.78 -21.27
N PHE A 249 -15.40 -19.61 -20.81
CA PHE A 249 -15.03 -19.60 -19.40
C PHE A 249 -15.48 -18.30 -18.75
N ASP A 250 -15.04 -17.17 -19.29
CA ASP A 250 -15.38 -15.82 -18.80
C ASP A 250 -16.88 -15.58 -18.77
N GLY A 251 -17.58 -15.98 -19.82
CA GLY A 251 -19.04 -15.84 -19.93
C GLY A 251 -19.88 -16.65 -18.92
N GLN A 252 -19.25 -17.48 -18.07
CA GLN A 252 -19.92 -18.17 -16.96
C GLN A 252 -19.75 -17.44 -15.63
N LEU A 253 -18.88 -16.42 -15.55
CA LEU A 253 -18.72 -15.59 -14.38
C LEU A 253 -19.85 -14.55 -14.27
N PRO A 254 -20.18 -14.08 -13.06
CA PRO A 254 -21.22 -13.07 -12.87
C PRO A 254 -20.85 -11.74 -13.55
N ALA A 255 -21.58 -11.35 -14.57
CA ALA A 255 -21.28 -10.17 -15.41
C ALA A 255 -21.36 -8.82 -14.67
N ASN A 256 -21.89 -8.78 -13.46
CA ASN A 256 -21.98 -7.57 -12.64
C ASN A 256 -20.93 -7.54 -11.51
N GLU A 257 -20.21 -8.63 -11.29
CA GLU A 257 -19.20 -8.72 -10.23
C GLU A 257 -17.81 -8.42 -10.81
N VAL A 258 -17.68 -7.23 -11.36
CA VAL A 258 -16.46 -6.69 -11.99
C VAL A 258 -16.12 -5.32 -11.38
N PRO A 259 -14.87 -4.86 -11.40
CA PRO A 259 -14.48 -3.58 -10.78
C PRO A 259 -15.31 -2.38 -11.25
N GLU A 260 -15.71 -2.37 -12.52
CA GLU A 260 -16.47 -1.29 -13.14
C GLU A 260 -17.92 -1.19 -12.65
N LYS A 261 -18.40 -2.17 -11.89
CA LYS A 261 -19.80 -2.26 -11.44
C LYS A 261 -19.94 -2.52 -9.93
N THR A 262 -18.86 -2.57 -9.21
CA THR A 262 -18.85 -2.88 -7.77
C THR A 262 -18.27 -1.73 -6.97
N ASP A 263 -18.80 -1.50 -5.78
CA ASP A 263 -18.31 -0.51 -4.83
C ASP A 263 -18.32 -1.04 -3.38
N GLY A 264 -17.90 -0.19 -2.43
CA GLY A 264 -17.91 -0.48 -1.00
C GLY A 264 -17.28 -1.84 -0.69
N ARG A 265 -18.07 -2.76 -0.13
CA ARG A 265 -17.62 -4.11 0.28
C ARG A 265 -17.84 -5.19 -0.78
N GLU A 266 -18.39 -4.85 -1.92
CA GLU A 266 -18.70 -5.80 -2.98
C GLU A 266 -17.41 -6.38 -3.59
N GLY A 267 -17.36 -7.70 -3.66
CA GLY A 267 -16.25 -8.42 -4.28
C GLY A 267 -16.39 -8.53 -5.79
N PHE A 268 -15.31 -8.88 -6.46
CA PHE A 268 -15.29 -8.95 -7.93
C PHE A 268 -14.32 -10.01 -8.47
N PHE A 269 -14.51 -10.34 -9.75
CA PHE A 269 -13.54 -10.95 -10.64
C PHE A 269 -13.06 -9.90 -11.64
N HIS A 270 -11.77 -9.68 -11.73
CA HIS A 270 -11.20 -8.78 -12.71
C HIS A 270 -10.32 -9.55 -13.70
N LEU A 271 -10.77 -9.66 -14.96
CA LEU A 271 -9.95 -10.19 -16.02
C LEU A 271 -8.84 -9.17 -16.36
N LEU A 272 -7.65 -9.44 -15.87
CA LEU A 272 -6.49 -8.56 -16.04
C LEU A 272 -5.85 -8.70 -17.43
N SER A 273 -5.76 -9.96 -17.92
CA SER A 273 -5.19 -10.21 -19.22
C SER A 273 -5.81 -11.46 -19.89
N LEU A 274 -5.85 -11.43 -21.21
CA LEU A 274 -6.19 -12.56 -22.08
C LEU A 274 -5.27 -12.55 -23.29
N ASN A 275 -4.46 -13.58 -23.43
CA ASN A 275 -3.53 -13.76 -24.55
C ASN A 275 -3.66 -15.16 -25.09
N GLY A 276 -3.46 -15.35 -26.40
CA GLY A 276 -3.47 -16.71 -26.95
C GLY A 276 -3.70 -16.84 -28.45
N THR A 277 -3.80 -18.09 -28.85
CA THR A 277 -4.05 -18.53 -30.21
C THR A 277 -5.12 -19.62 -30.21
N VAL A 278 -5.35 -20.28 -31.34
CA VAL A 278 -6.23 -21.49 -31.43
C VAL A 278 -5.70 -22.63 -30.57
N GLU A 279 -4.38 -22.78 -30.49
CA GLU A 279 -3.72 -23.91 -29.82
C GLU A 279 -3.70 -23.75 -28.29
N GLU A 280 -3.45 -22.53 -27.78
CA GLU A 280 -3.39 -22.24 -26.38
C GLU A 280 -3.83 -20.81 -26.10
N ALA A 281 -4.52 -20.59 -24.98
CA ALA A 281 -4.81 -19.26 -24.45
C ALA A 281 -4.56 -19.23 -22.94
N GLN A 282 -4.23 -18.06 -22.42
CA GLN A 282 -4.02 -17.80 -21.00
C GLN A 282 -4.81 -16.58 -20.56
N MET A 283 -5.47 -16.71 -19.43
CA MET A 283 -6.19 -15.62 -18.77
C MET A 283 -5.62 -15.43 -17.36
N THR A 284 -5.54 -14.18 -16.92
CA THR A 284 -5.20 -13.84 -15.54
C THR A 284 -6.36 -13.08 -14.92
N TYR A 285 -6.84 -13.57 -13.78
CA TYR A 285 -7.87 -12.91 -12.98
C TYR A 285 -7.29 -12.44 -11.66
N ILE A 286 -7.74 -11.28 -11.21
CA ILE A 286 -7.65 -10.83 -9.83
C ILE A 286 -9.00 -11.09 -9.16
N ILE A 287 -8.99 -11.72 -7.98
CA ILE A 287 -10.17 -12.04 -7.19
C ILE A 287 -10.09 -11.27 -5.90
N ARG A 288 -11.15 -10.54 -5.55
CA ARG A 288 -11.23 -9.71 -4.36
C ARG A 288 -12.58 -9.87 -3.68
N ASP A 289 -12.58 -9.96 -2.36
CA ASP A 289 -13.78 -9.87 -1.53
C ASP A 289 -13.40 -9.50 -0.09
N HIS A 290 -14.21 -8.71 0.61
CA HIS A 290 -13.99 -8.42 2.04
C HIS A 290 -14.41 -9.57 2.93
N ASP A 291 -15.44 -10.31 2.54
CA ASP A 291 -15.89 -11.49 3.28
C ASP A 291 -15.06 -12.73 2.92
N ARG A 292 -14.56 -13.42 3.94
CA ARG A 292 -13.72 -14.60 3.75
C ARG A 292 -14.46 -15.73 3.03
N GLN A 293 -15.70 -16.00 3.41
CA GLN A 293 -16.46 -17.10 2.81
C GLN A 293 -16.80 -16.79 1.34
N ALA A 294 -17.28 -15.57 1.07
CA ALA A 294 -17.54 -15.13 -0.30
C ALA A 294 -16.28 -15.16 -1.18
N PHE A 295 -15.12 -14.81 -0.61
CA PHE A 295 -13.83 -14.92 -1.28
C PHE A 295 -13.48 -16.37 -1.63
N GLU A 296 -13.64 -17.31 -0.70
CA GLU A 296 -13.41 -18.74 -0.96
C GLU A 296 -14.41 -19.28 -2.00
N ASP A 297 -15.68 -18.87 -1.92
CA ASP A 297 -16.71 -19.26 -2.87
C ASP A 297 -16.38 -18.77 -4.31
N ARG A 298 -15.81 -17.55 -4.43
CA ARG A 298 -15.34 -17.02 -5.73
C ARG A 298 -14.22 -17.89 -6.33
N LYS A 299 -13.23 -18.26 -5.52
CA LYS A 299 -12.15 -19.14 -5.98
C LYS A 299 -12.71 -20.51 -6.40
N GLN A 300 -13.62 -21.06 -5.62
CA GLN A 300 -14.26 -22.33 -5.93
C GLN A 300 -15.07 -22.25 -7.23
N MET A 301 -15.75 -21.13 -7.50
CA MET A 301 -16.51 -20.92 -8.74
C MET A 301 -15.62 -21.07 -9.99
N LEU A 302 -14.39 -20.53 -9.99
CA LEU A 302 -13.46 -20.72 -11.11
C LEU A 302 -13.10 -22.20 -11.33
N LEU A 303 -12.87 -22.94 -10.24
CA LEU A 303 -12.56 -24.36 -10.29
C LEU A 303 -13.76 -25.18 -10.80
N ASP A 304 -14.97 -24.86 -10.37
CA ASP A 304 -16.20 -25.53 -10.79
C ASP A 304 -16.50 -25.28 -12.26
N ILE A 305 -16.27 -24.06 -12.76
CA ILE A 305 -16.39 -23.75 -14.20
C ILE A 305 -15.41 -24.59 -15.01
N ALA A 306 -14.14 -24.66 -14.58
CA ALA A 306 -13.14 -25.48 -15.24
C ALA A 306 -13.54 -26.97 -15.26
N GLN A 307 -13.99 -27.49 -14.12
CA GLN A 307 -14.45 -28.87 -14.01
C GLN A 307 -15.63 -29.16 -14.96
N LYS A 308 -16.64 -28.26 -14.97
CA LYS A 308 -17.81 -28.39 -15.87
C LYS A 308 -17.44 -28.31 -17.33
N MET A 309 -16.49 -27.49 -17.71
CA MET A 309 -15.99 -27.41 -19.08
C MET A 309 -15.20 -28.64 -19.44
N ASN A 310 -14.32 -29.13 -18.59
CA ASN A 310 -13.49 -30.31 -18.80
C ASN A 310 -14.30 -31.61 -18.94
N ALA A 311 -15.47 -31.69 -18.31
CA ALA A 311 -16.36 -32.87 -18.44
C ALA A 311 -16.82 -33.15 -19.87
N LYS A 312 -16.64 -32.19 -20.78
CA LYS A 312 -16.99 -32.36 -22.23
C LYS A 312 -15.86 -32.99 -23.06
N TYR A 313 -14.70 -33.20 -22.48
CA TYR A 313 -13.49 -33.63 -23.17
C TYR A 313 -12.88 -34.87 -22.51
N PRO A 314 -12.24 -35.77 -23.27
CA PRO A 314 -11.57 -36.95 -22.71
C PRO A 314 -10.31 -36.60 -21.88
N THR A 315 -9.73 -35.41 -22.12
CA THR A 315 -8.59 -34.88 -21.38
C THR A 315 -8.88 -33.42 -20.97
N PRO A 316 -8.43 -32.98 -19.80
CA PRO A 316 -8.64 -31.59 -19.36
C PRO A 316 -8.14 -30.56 -20.39
N ARG A 317 -8.96 -29.55 -20.64
CA ARG A 317 -8.68 -28.44 -21.56
C ARG A 317 -8.59 -27.08 -20.83
N VAL A 318 -9.09 -27.01 -19.60
CA VAL A 318 -9.09 -25.82 -18.77
C VAL A 318 -8.39 -26.17 -17.48
N ILE A 319 -7.28 -25.47 -17.21
CA ILE A 319 -6.45 -25.63 -16.01
C ILE A 319 -6.50 -24.30 -15.26
N VAL A 320 -6.89 -24.34 -14.00
CA VAL A 320 -6.97 -23.16 -13.13
C VAL A 320 -5.96 -23.32 -12.00
N ASP A 321 -5.06 -22.37 -11.87
CA ASP A 321 -4.12 -22.22 -10.75
C ASP A 321 -4.48 -20.96 -9.98
N VAL A 322 -4.80 -21.11 -8.69
CA VAL A 322 -5.22 -20.01 -7.81
C VAL A 322 -4.18 -19.82 -6.72
N GLN A 323 -3.61 -18.63 -6.63
CA GLN A 323 -2.64 -18.23 -5.62
C GLN A 323 -3.24 -17.14 -4.71
N ASN A 324 -3.25 -17.40 -3.41
CA ASN A 324 -3.64 -16.36 -2.44
C ASN A 324 -2.51 -15.36 -2.28
N GLU A 325 -2.86 -14.06 -2.23
CA GLU A 325 -1.90 -12.97 -2.05
C GLU A 325 -1.91 -12.48 -0.60
N TYR A 326 -3.05 -12.07 -0.10
CA TYR A 326 -3.24 -11.63 1.28
C TYR A 326 -4.69 -11.85 1.73
N TYR A 327 -4.91 -11.64 3.03
CA TYR A 327 -6.23 -11.74 3.64
C TYR A 327 -6.61 -10.44 4.33
N ASN A 328 -7.92 -10.26 4.59
CA ASN A 328 -8.47 -9.10 5.27
C ASN A 328 -7.89 -8.97 6.70
N MET A 329 -7.11 -7.92 6.96
CA MET A 329 -6.45 -7.70 8.25
C MET A 329 -7.42 -7.56 9.42
N ARG A 330 -8.69 -7.23 9.16
CA ARG A 330 -9.74 -7.20 10.18
C ARG A 330 -9.86 -8.51 10.95
N GLU A 331 -9.62 -9.65 10.32
CA GLU A 331 -9.68 -10.96 10.98
C GLU A 331 -8.68 -11.09 12.13
N VAL A 332 -7.59 -10.35 12.08
CA VAL A 332 -6.57 -10.29 13.12
C VAL A 332 -6.88 -9.15 14.09
N ILE A 333 -7.04 -7.94 13.57
CA ILE A 333 -7.17 -6.69 14.35
C ILE A 333 -8.45 -6.67 15.18
N ALA A 334 -9.57 -7.20 14.67
CA ALA A 334 -10.84 -7.23 15.40
C ALA A 334 -10.84 -8.15 16.65
N LYS A 335 -9.79 -8.93 16.87
CA LYS A 335 -9.62 -9.73 18.10
C LYS A 335 -9.24 -8.86 19.29
N ASP A 336 -8.53 -7.76 19.04
CA ASP A 336 -8.17 -6.74 20.01
C ASP A 336 -8.10 -5.39 19.29
N MET A 337 -9.09 -4.55 19.53
CA MET A 337 -9.23 -3.24 18.88
C MET A 337 -8.36 -2.15 19.51
N THR A 338 -7.58 -2.45 20.53
CA THR A 338 -6.75 -1.47 21.25
C THR A 338 -5.89 -0.64 20.30
N VAL A 339 -5.28 -1.28 19.28
CA VAL A 339 -4.46 -0.58 18.29
C VAL A 339 -5.27 0.45 17.49
N VAL A 340 -6.53 0.15 17.16
CA VAL A 340 -7.43 1.07 16.45
C VAL A 340 -7.91 2.18 17.37
N GLU A 341 -8.29 1.85 18.60
CA GLU A 341 -8.79 2.80 19.61
C GLU A 341 -7.74 3.85 19.99
N ILE A 342 -6.46 3.44 20.11
CA ILE A 342 -5.34 4.36 20.34
C ILE A 342 -5.21 5.37 19.19
N ALA A 343 -5.27 4.91 17.94
CA ALA A 343 -5.19 5.77 16.76
C ALA A 343 -6.38 6.73 16.68
N GLU A 344 -7.61 6.23 16.88
CA GLU A 344 -8.80 7.08 16.95
C GLU A 344 -8.69 8.15 18.03
N GLN A 345 -8.24 7.77 19.22
CA GLN A 345 -8.05 8.70 20.32
C GLN A 345 -6.99 9.75 20.00
N ALA A 346 -5.88 9.34 19.38
CA ALA A 346 -4.83 10.26 18.94
C ALA A 346 -5.35 11.30 17.96
N MET A 347 -6.10 10.87 16.94
CA MET A 347 -6.73 11.74 15.96
C MET A 347 -7.72 12.72 16.62
N LYS A 348 -8.62 12.21 17.45
CA LYS A 348 -9.62 13.03 18.16
C LYS A 348 -8.99 14.07 19.08
N GLN A 349 -7.87 13.77 19.73
CA GLN A 349 -7.13 14.76 20.55
C GLN A 349 -6.51 15.90 19.72
N LEU A 350 -6.39 15.70 18.43
CA LEU A 350 -5.82 16.67 17.47
C LEU A 350 -6.89 17.34 16.60
N ASP A 351 -8.17 17.18 16.99
CA ASP A 351 -9.33 17.69 16.24
C ASP A 351 -9.40 17.11 14.80
N ILE A 352 -8.93 15.87 14.63
CA ILE A 352 -9.03 15.10 13.39
C ILE A 352 -10.16 14.08 13.55
N GLU A 353 -11.16 14.12 12.67
CA GLU A 353 -12.21 13.11 12.64
C GLU A 353 -11.70 11.84 11.96
N PRO A 354 -11.67 10.68 12.63
CA PRO A 354 -11.24 9.43 12.01
C PRO A 354 -12.19 8.99 10.88
N ALA A 355 -11.66 8.80 9.69
CA ALA A 355 -12.37 8.26 8.53
C ALA A 355 -12.08 6.76 8.41
N ILE A 356 -12.97 5.94 8.97
CA ILE A 356 -12.82 4.48 9.01
C ILE A 356 -13.71 3.86 7.94
N PHE A 357 -13.08 3.27 6.92
CA PHE A 357 -13.78 2.56 5.86
C PHE A 357 -12.93 1.39 5.33
N PRO A 358 -13.56 0.37 4.73
CA PRO A 358 -12.84 -0.76 4.17
C PRO A 358 -12.07 -0.33 2.92
N VAL A 359 -10.81 -0.73 2.84
CA VAL A 359 -9.95 -0.49 1.66
C VAL A 359 -10.26 -1.51 0.57
N ARG A 360 -10.44 -1.05 -0.65
CA ARG A 360 -10.61 -1.92 -1.83
C ARG A 360 -9.25 -2.33 -2.45
N GLY A 361 -8.32 -2.69 -1.59
CA GLY A 361 -6.95 -3.09 -1.90
C GLY A 361 -6.34 -3.84 -0.73
N GLY A 362 -5.03 -3.98 -0.75
CA GLY A 362 -4.19 -4.47 0.35
C GLY A 362 -3.16 -3.40 0.72
N THR A 363 -2.51 -3.61 1.84
CA THR A 363 -1.34 -2.85 2.30
C THR A 363 -0.37 -3.82 2.95
N ASP A 364 0.86 -3.42 3.18
CA ASP A 364 1.82 -4.20 3.99
C ASP A 364 1.22 -4.63 5.33
N GLY A 365 0.39 -3.77 5.94
CA GLY A 365 -0.33 -4.06 7.18
C GLY A 365 -1.19 -5.32 7.12
N SER A 366 -1.75 -5.67 5.96
CA SER A 366 -2.53 -6.91 5.79
C SER A 366 -1.65 -8.15 6.01
N ILE A 367 -0.49 -8.19 5.36
CA ILE A 367 0.43 -9.32 5.44
C ILE A 367 1.08 -9.38 6.84
N ILE A 368 1.54 -8.24 7.35
CA ILE A 368 2.18 -8.12 8.65
C ILE A 368 1.24 -8.54 9.78
N SER A 369 -0.05 -8.16 9.71
CA SER A 369 -1.06 -8.57 10.69
C SER A 369 -1.21 -10.08 10.76
N PHE A 370 -1.23 -10.79 9.62
CA PHE A 370 -1.32 -12.26 9.59
C PHE A 370 -0.02 -12.95 10.03
N LYS A 371 1.11 -12.23 10.06
CA LYS A 371 2.36 -12.72 10.68
C LYS A 371 2.38 -12.57 12.21
N GLY A 372 1.32 -11.98 12.79
CA GLY A 372 1.13 -11.89 14.24
C GLY A 372 1.37 -10.51 14.84
N LEU A 373 1.55 -9.47 14.03
CA LEU A 373 1.70 -8.08 14.47
C LEU A 373 0.51 -7.25 13.94
N PRO A 374 -0.52 -6.96 14.75
CA PRO A 374 -1.65 -6.12 14.33
C PRO A 374 -1.15 -4.77 13.80
N THR A 375 -1.46 -4.47 12.53
CA THR A 375 -0.88 -3.31 11.83
C THR A 375 -1.95 -2.63 10.97
N PRO A 376 -2.82 -1.77 11.55
CA PRO A 376 -3.70 -0.91 10.75
C PRO A 376 -2.91 0.17 10.01
N ASN A 377 -3.55 0.76 8.99
CA ASN A 377 -2.98 1.82 8.18
C ASN A 377 -3.53 3.19 8.58
N ILE A 378 -2.68 4.22 8.60
CA ILE A 378 -3.00 5.60 8.92
C ILE A 378 -2.62 6.50 7.75
N PHE A 379 -3.33 7.60 7.56
CA PHE A 379 -3.08 8.58 6.50
C PHE A 379 -1.63 9.11 6.51
N ALA A 380 -1.11 9.31 5.31
CA ALA A 380 0.14 10.04 5.02
C ALA A 380 -0.10 11.29 4.16
N GLY A 381 -1.32 11.52 3.72
CA GLY A 381 -1.72 12.72 3.00
C GLY A 381 -1.46 12.73 1.51
N GLY A 382 -0.99 11.63 0.93
CA GLY A 382 -0.85 11.46 -0.51
C GLY A 382 -2.21 11.39 -1.21
N GLU A 383 -2.32 11.98 -2.40
CA GLU A 383 -3.53 12.02 -3.20
C GLU A 383 -3.21 11.74 -4.66
N ASN A 384 -4.15 11.13 -5.40
CA ASN A 384 -4.01 10.77 -6.81
C ASN A 384 -2.74 9.95 -7.10
N MET A 385 -2.42 9.03 -6.22
CA MET A 385 -1.20 8.21 -6.21
C MET A 385 -0.97 7.46 -7.54
N HIS A 386 0.23 6.87 -7.70
CA HIS A 386 0.64 6.00 -8.82
C HIS A 386 0.69 6.70 -10.19
N GLY A 387 0.77 8.04 -10.23
CA GLY A 387 0.84 8.74 -11.50
C GLY A 387 1.24 10.21 -11.42
N ARG A 388 1.21 10.86 -12.56
CA ARG A 388 1.63 12.27 -12.72
C ARG A 388 0.74 13.31 -12.02
N PHE A 389 -0.44 12.92 -11.61
CA PHE A 389 -1.39 13.79 -10.92
C PHE A 389 -1.31 13.70 -9.40
N GLU A 390 -0.32 12.98 -8.92
CA GLU A 390 -0.04 12.80 -7.49
C GLU A 390 0.34 14.13 -6.85
N PHE A 391 -0.21 14.37 -5.66
CA PHE A 391 0.15 15.52 -4.84
C PHE A 391 0.04 15.19 -3.35
N VAL A 392 0.64 16.03 -2.50
CA VAL A 392 0.52 15.93 -1.05
C VAL A 392 0.41 17.33 -0.44
N SER A 393 -0.35 17.45 0.66
CA SER A 393 -0.44 18.67 1.45
C SER A 393 0.58 18.67 2.58
N THR A 394 1.36 19.74 2.71
CA THR A 394 2.35 19.88 3.81
C THR A 394 1.68 19.92 5.17
N GLN A 395 0.49 20.52 5.29
CA GLN A 395 -0.28 20.59 6.53
C GLN A 395 -0.83 19.22 6.95
N VAL A 396 -1.21 18.37 5.97
CA VAL A 396 -1.63 16.99 6.28
C VAL A 396 -0.44 16.16 6.74
N MET A 397 0.72 16.31 6.11
CA MET A 397 1.96 15.66 6.57
C MET A 397 2.33 16.07 8.01
N GLU A 398 2.20 17.35 8.37
CA GLU A 398 2.40 17.81 9.75
C GLU A 398 1.41 17.14 10.71
N LYS A 399 0.15 16.98 10.31
CA LYS A 399 -0.86 16.28 11.10
C LYS A 399 -0.55 14.79 11.26
N ALA A 400 -0.01 14.12 10.25
CA ALA A 400 0.46 12.73 10.36
C ALA A 400 1.59 12.60 11.39
N CYS A 401 2.58 13.53 11.37
CA CYS A 401 3.59 13.59 12.41
C CYS A 401 2.98 13.79 13.81
N ASP A 402 1.99 14.68 13.94
CA ASP A 402 1.27 14.92 15.19
C ASP A 402 0.58 13.64 15.71
N VAL A 403 -0.05 12.87 14.82
CA VAL A 403 -0.73 11.60 15.15
C VAL A 403 0.30 10.56 15.61
N ILE A 404 1.44 10.42 14.93
CA ILE A 404 2.52 9.51 15.34
C ILE A 404 2.99 9.84 16.77
N VAL A 405 3.25 11.12 17.06
CA VAL A 405 3.65 11.59 18.41
C VAL A 405 2.55 11.32 19.44
N ALA A 406 1.29 11.56 19.10
CA ALA A 406 0.14 11.33 19.99
C ALA A 406 -0.05 9.82 20.27
N ILE A 407 0.08 8.94 19.28
CA ILE A 407 0.03 7.49 19.46
C ILE A 407 1.15 7.03 20.41
N ALA A 408 2.39 7.46 20.20
CA ALA A 408 3.50 7.10 21.06
C ALA A 408 3.25 7.52 22.53
N LYS A 409 2.69 8.72 22.75
CA LYS A 409 2.32 9.22 24.08
C LYS A 409 1.15 8.45 24.68
N LEU A 410 0.12 8.13 23.91
CA LEU A 410 -1.04 7.36 24.39
C LEU A 410 -0.67 5.92 24.73
N THR A 411 0.15 5.27 23.90
CA THR A 411 0.65 3.92 24.17
C THR A 411 1.38 3.82 25.50
N ALA A 412 2.11 4.89 25.90
CA ALA A 412 2.78 4.95 27.21
C ALA A 412 1.82 5.02 28.40
N GLN A 413 0.53 5.21 28.18
CA GLN A 413 -0.52 5.25 29.23
C GLN A 413 -1.28 3.91 29.33
N HIS A 414 -1.08 3.00 28.39
CA HIS A 414 -1.64 1.65 28.42
C HIS A 414 -0.71 0.72 29.17
N GLN A 415 -1.27 -0.11 30.06
CA GLN A 415 -0.51 -1.20 30.69
C GLN A 415 -0.42 -2.39 29.71
N ALA A 416 0.77 -2.96 29.60
CA ALA A 416 1.02 -4.15 28.77
C ALA A 416 0.43 -5.42 29.42
#